data_c18d10d1abbaa086596383d973127a6d
#
_entry.id   c18d10d1abbaa086596383d973127a6d
#
_cell.length_a   1.000
_cell.length_b   1.000
_cell.length_c   1.000
_cell.angle_alpha   90.00
_cell.angle_beta   90.00
_cell.angle_gamma   90.00
#
_symmetry.space_group_name_H-M   'P 1'
#
loop_
_entity.id
_entity.type
_entity.pdbx_description
1 polymer ?
#
loop_
_entity_poly.entity_id
_entity_poly.type
_entity_poly.pdbx_seq_one_letter_code
_entity_poly.pdbx_strand_id
1 'polypeptide(L)'
;MSAPSTRSVPGPVPDSALTDFLITHQFAEPGDAARWTPLAGGVSSDLWRVDLPGRSLCVKRALAKLKVAADWQAPVSRNAFEWAWMRFAARHRPDSVPELLAHDPTAGLFAMAYLPPERYPMWKAQLLHGEVRTVTAAAVGELLGSLHAAAAGDSALDAEFATDDNFHALRIEPYLLATAAAHPALAHVLEGLADRTVRTRLTLVHGDVSPKNILVGSSAPVLLDAECAWYGDPAFDLAFCVSHLLLKSLVVPGHRAELTTSAHVLAEEYARCVDWEPQPALEARAASLLPALLLARVDGKSPVEYLTEERQRLFVRTVATALLRAPAPTVADVVDAWAAALSASTGLGKARPAGPDRGETRA
;
A
#
# COMPACT_ATOMS: atom_id res chain seq x y z
N MET A 1 -30.05 30.39 16.45
CA MET A 1 -29.62 29.01 16.80
C MET A 1 -28.21 28.84 16.25
N SER A 2 -27.20 28.89 17.16
CA SER A 2 -25.79 28.84 16.78
C SER A 2 -25.43 27.42 16.30
N ALA A 3 -24.73 27.33 15.18
CA ALA A 3 -24.20 26.07 14.65
C ALA A 3 -23.20 25.46 15.66
N PRO A 4 -23.18 24.13 15.81
CA PRO A 4 -22.19 23.49 16.68
C PRO A 4 -20.79 23.64 16.08
N SER A 5 -19.92 24.29 16.83
CA SER A 5 -18.48 24.36 16.58
C SER A 5 -17.94 22.93 16.54
N THR A 6 -17.47 22.48 15.38
CA THR A 6 -16.66 21.27 15.26
C THR A 6 -15.36 21.46 16.01
N ARG A 7 -15.29 20.97 17.25
CA ARG A 7 -14.03 20.85 17.96
C ARG A 7 -13.13 19.90 17.15
N SER A 8 -12.09 20.46 16.54
CA SER A 8 -10.99 19.67 16.00
C SER A 8 -10.42 18.84 17.17
N VAL A 9 -10.43 17.53 17.01
CA VAL A 9 -9.71 16.64 17.93
C VAL A 9 -8.24 17.06 17.85
N PRO A 10 -7.59 17.42 18.98
CA PRO A 10 -6.17 17.72 18.96
C PRO A 10 -5.42 16.54 18.35
N GLY A 11 -4.51 16.82 17.39
CA GLY A 11 -3.62 15.80 16.85
C GLY A 11 -2.79 15.17 17.98
N PRO A 12 -2.18 14.01 17.74
CA PRO A 12 -1.32 13.38 18.73
C PRO A 12 -0.25 14.39 19.17
N VAL A 13 0.06 14.39 20.47
CA VAL A 13 1.11 15.23 21.06
C VAL A 13 2.31 14.33 21.33
N PRO A 14 3.55 14.75 21.01
CA PRO A 14 4.74 13.97 21.37
C PRO A 14 4.82 13.81 22.89
N ASP A 15 5.06 12.57 23.32
CA ASP A 15 5.26 12.23 24.72
C ASP A 15 6.76 12.17 25.08
N SER A 16 7.08 11.91 26.36
CA SER A 16 8.47 11.83 26.82
C SER A 16 9.26 10.74 26.12
N ALA A 17 8.64 9.59 25.76
CA ALA A 17 9.33 8.49 25.09
C ALA A 17 9.86 8.91 23.72
N LEU A 18 9.14 9.74 22.98
CA LEU A 18 9.61 10.29 21.70
C LEU A 18 10.78 11.26 21.91
N THR A 19 10.74 12.11 22.93
CA THR A 19 11.83 13.03 23.27
C THR A 19 13.07 12.27 23.75
N ASP A 20 12.88 11.30 24.64
CA ASP A 20 13.95 10.45 25.18
C ASP A 20 14.64 9.65 24.06
N PHE A 21 13.86 9.17 23.06
CA PHE A 21 14.42 8.52 21.89
C PHE A 21 15.38 9.42 21.11
N LEU A 22 15.01 10.71 20.89
CA LEU A 22 15.90 11.65 20.19
C LEU A 22 17.20 11.90 20.96
N ILE A 23 17.12 12.03 22.29
CA ILE A 23 18.28 12.27 23.14
C ILE A 23 19.19 11.02 23.19
N THR A 24 18.60 9.83 23.39
CA THR A 24 19.31 8.57 23.49
C THR A 24 20.12 8.28 22.21
N HIS A 25 19.56 8.59 21.06
CA HIS A 25 20.20 8.41 19.77
C HIS A 25 20.99 9.64 19.28
N GLN A 26 21.25 10.63 20.16
CA GLN A 26 22.07 11.81 19.88
C GLN A 26 21.56 12.66 18.70
N PHE A 27 20.24 12.68 18.48
CA PHE A 27 19.60 13.58 17.52
C PHE A 27 19.38 14.97 18.09
N ALA A 28 19.16 15.06 19.41
CA ALA A 28 18.95 16.29 20.14
C ALA A 28 19.63 16.23 21.51
N GLU A 29 20.01 17.39 22.06
CA GLU A 29 20.47 17.55 23.42
C GLU A 29 19.29 17.80 24.38
N PRO A 30 19.42 17.49 25.67
CA PRO A 30 18.41 17.86 26.67
C PRO A 30 18.13 19.37 26.66
N GLY A 31 16.90 19.74 26.32
CA GLY A 31 16.49 21.15 26.26
C GLY A 31 16.45 21.73 24.84
N ASP A 32 16.88 20.98 23.84
CA ASP A 32 16.74 21.41 22.45
C ASP A 32 15.27 21.55 22.03
N ALA A 33 14.97 22.60 21.29
CA ALA A 33 13.64 22.85 20.73
C ALA A 33 13.42 22.01 19.48
N ALA A 34 12.96 20.78 19.65
CA ALA A 34 12.49 19.96 18.53
C ALA A 34 11.05 20.36 18.14
N ARG A 35 10.83 20.67 16.87
CA ARG A 35 9.49 20.94 16.37
C ARG A 35 8.88 19.68 15.79
N TRP A 36 7.82 19.19 16.42
CA TRP A 36 7.08 18.01 16.03
C TRP A 36 5.86 18.38 15.16
N THR A 37 5.74 17.76 14.00
CA THR A 37 4.59 17.91 13.10
C THR A 37 4.06 16.53 12.79
N PRO A 38 2.80 16.20 13.16
CA PRO A 38 2.23 14.92 12.82
C PRO A 38 2.08 14.82 11.30
N LEU A 39 2.47 13.67 10.74
CA LEU A 39 2.29 13.37 9.34
C LEU A 39 1.01 12.54 9.16
N ALA A 40 0.22 12.91 8.16
CA ALA A 40 -0.99 12.17 7.81
C ALA A 40 -0.62 10.88 7.06
N GLY A 41 -1.38 9.80 7.26
CA GLY A 41 -1.31 8.66 6.36
C GLY A 41 -1.22 7.27 6.97
N GLY A 42 -0.91 7.10 8.24
CA GLY A 42 -0.88 5.79 8.89
C GLY A 42 -2.10 5.54 9.78
N VAL A 43 -2.80 4.43 9.58
CA VAL A 43 -3.84 3.96 10.53
C VAL A 43 -3.22 3.11 11.64
N SER A 44 -2.07 2.52 11.41
CA SER A 44 -1.37 1.56 12.25
C SER A 44 -0.27 2.18 13.11
N SER A 45 0.14 3.43 12.82
CA SER A 45 1.30 4.08 13.44
C SER A 45 1.05 5.57 13.70
N ASP A 46 1.76 6.12 14.68
CA ASP A 46 2.04 7.55 14.76
C ASP A 46 3.29 7.86 13.95
N LEU A 47 3.18 8.83 13.07
CA LEU A 47 4.26 9.28 12.19
C LEU A 47 4.49 10.76 12.39
N TRP A 48 5.73 11.15 12.67
CA TRP A 48 6.09 12.51 13.00
C TRP A 48 7.24 13.00 12.10
N ARG A 49 7.08 14.19 11.55
CA ARG A 49 8.22 14.98 11.11
C ARG A 49 8.79 15.71 12.32
N VAL A 50 10.08 15.60 12.50
CA VAL A 50 10.82 16.29 13.56
C VAL A 50 11.83 17.21 12.93
N ASP A 51 11.63 18.53 13.07
CA ASP A 51 12.58 19.53 12.61
C ASP A 51 13.52 19.90 13.76
N LEU A 52 14.80 19.67 13.54
CA LEU A 52 15.92 19.97 14.42
C LEU A 52 16.84 21.01 13.77
N PRO A 53 17.75 21.67 14.50
CA PRO A 53 18.75 22.55 13.90
C PRO A 53 19.55 21.83 12.79
N GLY A 54 19.42 22.33 11.56
CA GLY A 54 20.15 21.83 10.40
C GLY A 54 19.62 20.54 9.75
N ARG A 55 18.59 19.88 10.29
CA ARG A 55 18.03 18.67 9.70
C ARG A 55 16.55 18.42 10.04
N SER A 56 15.88 17.67 9.18
CA SER A 56 14.56 17.10 9.49
C SER A 56 14.63 15.58 9.40
N LEU A 57 13.94 14.88 10.30
CA LEU A 57 13.83 13.44 10.30
C LEU A 57 12.37 13.01 10.48
N CYS A 58 12.09 11.75 10.22
CA CYS A 58 10.78 11.14 10.44
C CYS A 58 10.90 10.11 11.58
N VAL A 59 10.04 10.21 12.60
CA VAL A 59 9.95 9.22 13.67
C VAL A 59 8.64 8.47 13.52
N LYS A 60 8.70 7.14 13.52
CA LYS A 60 7.55 6.24 13.43
C LYS A 60 7.42 5.41 14.70
N ARG A 61 6.19 5.34 15.24
CA ARG A 61 5.84 4.51 16.39
C ARG A 61 4.63 3.64 16.05
N ALA A 62 4.75 2.32 16.21
CA ALA A 62 3.64 1.41 16.03
C ALA A 62 2.59 1.56 17.14
N LEU A 63 1.31 1.47 16.78
CA LEU A 63 0.18 1.51 17.72
C LEU A 63 -0.38 0.11 17.92
N ALA A 64 -0.65 -0.29 19.16
CA ALA A 64 -1.27 -1.57 19.47
C ALA A 64 -2.71 -1.68 18.89
N LYS A 65 -3.44 -0.56 18.82
CA LYS A 65 -4.77 -0.45 18.22
C LYS A 65 -4.74 0.47 17.02
N LEU A 66 -5.27 0.00 15.88
CA LEU A 66 -5.31 0.77 14.65
C LEU A 66 -6.34 1.90 14.71
N LYS A 67 -6.05 3.02 14.03
CA LYS A 67 -6.92 4.21 13.92
C LYS A 67 -8.03 4.02 12.89
N VAL A 68 -8.83 2.96 13.05
CA VAL A 68 -9.97 2.64 12.17
C VAL A 68 -11.24 2.47 13.00
N ALA A 69 -12.41 2.58 12.36
CA ALA A 69 -13.70 2.45 13.05
C ALA A 69 -13.95 1.01 13.57
N ALA A 70 -13.39 0.01 12.90
CA ALA A 70 -13.43 -1.39 13.34
C ALA A 70 -12.44 -1.61 14.51
N ASP A 71 -12.77 -2.50 15.44
CA ASP A 71 -11.82 -2.94 16.48
C ASP A 71 -10.77 -3.86 15.81
N TRP A 72 -9.64 -3.25 15.48
CA TRP A 72 -8.55 -3.92 14.78
C TRP A 72 -7.25 -3.70 15.57
N GLN A 73 -6.71 -4.80 16.08
CA GLN A 73 -5.46 -4.81 16.86
C GLN A 73 -4.39 -5.55 16.09
N ALA A 74 -3.14 -5.10 16.21
CA ALA A 74 -1.98 -5.77 15.65
C ALA A 74 -0.78 -5.63 16.58
N PRO A 75 0.12 -6.64 16.65
CA PRO A 75 1.30 -6.60 17.51
C PRO A 75 2.20 -5.40 17.18
N VAL A 76 2.71 -4.72 18.21
CA VAL A 76 3.66 -3.59 18.04
C VAL A 76 5.00 -4.05 17.44
N SER A 77 5.33 -5.35 17.57
CA SER A 77 6.52 -5.97 16.98
C SER A 77 6.63 -5.81 15.45
N ARG A 78 5.51 -5.52 14.75
CA ARG A 78 5.53 -5.23 13.30
C ARG A 78 6.43 -4.05 12.93
N ASN A 79 6.70 -3.13 13.86
CA ASN A 79 7.65 -2.03 13.68
C ASN A 79 9.09 -2.56 13.47
N ALA A 80 9.47 -3.61 14.19
CA ALA A 80 10.77 -4.25 14.02
C ALA A 80 10.88 -4.97 12.66
N PHE A 81 9.80 -5.58 12.18
CA PHE A 81 9.78 -6.21 10.85
C PHE A 81 9.82 -5.18 9.72
N GLU A 82 9.15 -4.05 9.87
CA GLU A 82 9.27 -2.93 8.93
C GLU A 82 10.71 -2.42 8.86
N TRP A 83 11.35 -2.20 10.02
CA TRP A 83 12.75 -1.80 10.09
C TRP A 83 13.67 -2.84 9.42
N ALA A 84 13.49 -4.12 9.70
CA ALA A 84 14.29 -5.21 9.13
C ALA A 84 14.11 -5.29 7.61
N TRP A 85 12.87 -5.15 7.11
CA TRP A 85 12.58 -5.12 5.68
C TRP A 85 13.28 -3.92 4.99
N MET A 86 13.18 -2.72 5.56
CA MET A 86 13.86 -1.54 5.01
C MET A 86 15.38 -1.70 5.03
N ARG A 87 15.96 -2.34 6.05
CA ARG A 87 17.39 -2.68 6.07
C ARG A 87 17.78 -3.64 4.96
N PHE A 88 16.96 -4.65 4.69
CA PHE A 88 17.15 -5.55 3.56
C PHE A 88 17.10 -4.76 2.24
N ALA A 89 16.04 -3.98 2.03
CA ALA A 89 15.86 -3.19 0.81
C ALA A 89 17.01 -2.19 0.59
N ALA A 90 17.47 -1.50 1.64
CA ALA A 90 18.59 -0.56 1.57
C ALA A 90 19.93 -1.20 1.13
N ARG A 91 20.17 -2.49 1.43
CA ARG A 91 21.37 -3.20 0.96
C ARG A 91 21.36 -3.46 -0.53
N HIS A 92 20.18 -3.71 -1.10
CA HIS A 92 20.02 -4.09 -2.51
C HIS A 92 19.65 -2.91 -3.39
N ARG A 93 18.85 -1.95 -2.86
CA ARG A 93 18.31 -0.78 -3.56
C ARG A 93 18.33 0.44 -2.62
N PRO A 94 19.50 1.02 -2.32
CA PRO A 94 19.66 2.07 -1.31
C PRO A 94 18.81 3.31 -1.60
N ASP A 95 18.58 3.66 -2.88
CA ASP A 95 17.76 4.81 -3.28
C ASP A 95 16.24 4.55 -3.17
N SER A 96 15.84 3.34 -2.82
CA SER A 96 14.44 2.91 -2.83
C SER A 96 13.80 2.76 -1.46
N VAL A 97 14.49 3.19 -0.42
CA VAL A 97 13.98 3.36 0.96
C VAL A 97 14.57 4.63 1.57
N PRO A 98 13.92 5.25 2.57
CA PRO A 98 14.52 6.34 3.33
C PRO A 98 15.81 5.86 4.03
N GLU A 99 16.80 6.75 4.17
CA GLU A 99 17.94 6.47 5.02
C GLU A 99 17.49 6.14 6.46
N LEU A 100 17.92 4.99 6.96
CA LEU A 100 17.59 4.52 8.30
C LEU A 100 18.56 5.09 9.31
N LEU A 101 18.05 5.76 10.35
CA LEU A 101 18.87 6.54 11.27
C LEU A 101 19.03 5.86 12.64
N ALA A 102 17.95 5.39 13.27
CA ALA A 102 17.96 4.74 14.56
C ALA A 102 16.74 3.86 14.78
N HIS A 103 16.87 2.83 15.63
CA HIS A 103 15.80 1.91 16.00
C HIS A 103 15.84 1.56 17.48
N ASP A 104 14.70 1.68 18.16
CA ASP A 104 14.46 1.14 19.48
C ASP A 104 13.32 0.13 19.43
N PRO A 105 13.66 -1.18 19.31
CA PRO A 105 12.65 -2.22 19.22
C PRO A 105 11.83 -2.38 20.52
N THR A 106 12.38 -1.97 21.67
CA THR A 106 11.69 -2.05 22.95
C THR A 106 10.59 -1.01 23.05
N ALA A 107 10.86 0.21 22.60
CA ALA A 107 9.88 1.29 22.55
C ALA A 107 8.96 1.21 21.30
N GLY A 108 9.25 0.33 20.34
CA GLY A 108 8.55 0.25 19.06
C GLY A 108 8.72 1.52 18.22
N LEU A 109 9.90 2.12 18.27
CA LEU A 109 10.26 3.38 17.63
C LEU A 109 11.39 3.19 16.62
N PHE A 110 11.31 3.87 15.49
CA PHE A 110 12.48 4.09 14.64
C PHE A 110 12.46 5.49 14.01
N ALA A 111 13.66 5.94 13.64
CA ALA A 111 13.87 7.18 12.91
C ALA A 111 14.46 6.90 11.53
N MET A 112 14.02 7.69 10.55
CA MET A 112 14.50 7.67 9.17
C MET A 112 14.60 9.09 8.63
N ALA A 113 15.31 9.28 7.52
CA ALA A 113 15.39 10.58 6.85
C ALA A 113 13.98 11.04 6.42
N TYR A 114 13.70 12.33 6.63
CA TYR A 114 12.48 12.93 6.12
C TYR A 114 12.63 13.20 4.62
N LEU A 115 11.69 12.68 3.83
CA LEU A 115 11.62 12.88 2.39
C LEU A 115 10.55 13.94 2.09
N PRO A 116 10.95 15.17 1.71
CA PRO A 116 10.00 16.27 1.51
C PRO A 116 9.12 16.03 0.27
N PRO A 117 7.80 16.26 0.36
CA PRO A 117 6.83 15.97 -0.71
C PRO A 117 7.12 16.70 -2.04
N GLU A 118 7.82 17.83 -1.99
CA GLU A 118 8.22 18.61 -3.18
C GLU A 118 9.25 17.86 -4.05
N ARG A 119 10.04 16.96 -3.43
CA ARG A 119 11.04 16.12 -4.11
C ARG A 119 10.61 14.66 -4.21
N TYR A 120 9.72 14.25 -3.35
CA TYR A 120 9.24 12.87 -3.22
C TYR A 120 7.71 12.85 -3.12
N PRO A 121 6.99 13.26 -4.18
CA PRO A 121 5.53 13.23 -4.17
C PRO A 121 5.00 11.79 -4.03
N MET A 122 3.91 11.65 -3.31
CA MET A 122 3.24 10.36 -3.16
C MET A 122 2.60 9.94 -4.49
N TRP A 123 2.89 8.72 -4.95
CA TRP A 123 2.36 8.21 -6.21
C TRP A 123 0.83 8.19 -6.27
N LYS A 124 0.18 7.83 -5.14
CA LYS A 124 -1.29 7.89 -5.03
C LYS A 124 -1.84 9.28 -5.37
N ALA A 125 -1.23 10.33 -4.85
CA ALA A 125 -1.67 11.69 -5.12
C ALA A 125 -1.50 12.06 -6.60
N GLN A 126 -0.34 11.76 -7.20
CA GLN A 126 -0.09 11.98 -8.63
C GLN A 126 -1.14 11.26 -9.48
N LEU A 127 -1.37 9.96 -9.25
CA LEU A 127 -2.35 9.18 -10.01
C LEU A 127 -3.77 9.76 -9.91
N LEU A 128 -4.20 10.18 -8.71
CA LEU A 128 -5.53 10.76 -8.51
C LEU A 128 -5.68 12.15 -9.14
N HIS A 129 -4.58 12.90 -9.32
CA HIS A 129 -4.55 14.17 -10.06
C HIS A 129 -4.37 13.99 -11.58
N GLY A 130 -4.31 12.75 -12.08
CA GLY A 130 -4.13 12.48 -13.50
C GLY A 130 -2.67 12.54 -13.97
N GLU A 131 -1.70 12.61 -13.05
CA GLU A 131 -0.29 12.51 -13.39
C GLU A 131 0.11 11.03 -13.52
N VAL A 132 -0.31 10.41 -14.63
CA VAL A 132 -0.06 8.98 -14.90
C VAL A 132 1.15 8.85 -15.81
N ARG A 133 2.25 8.34 -15.27
CA ARG A 133 3.50 8.11 -16.00
C ARG A 133 3.81 6.61 -16.01
N THR A 134 3.81 6.00 -17.18
CA THR A 134 4.12 4.56 -17.34
C THR A 134 5.55 4.23 -16.91
N VAL A 135 6.50 5.16 -17.06
CA VAL A 135 7.88 5.01 -16.58
C VAL A 135 7.94 4.85 -15.05
N THR A 136 7.06 5.48 -14.30
CA THR A 136 6.98 5.26 -12.84
C THR A 136 6.50 3.85 -12.53
N ALA A 137 5.47 3.37 -13.25
CA ALA A 137 4.98 2.01 -13.09
C ALA A 137 6.04 0.96 -13.46
N ALA A 138 6.80 1.20 -14.54
CA ALA A 138 7.94 0.38 -14.95
C ALA A 138 8.99 0.28 -13.83
N ALA A 139 9.40 1.44 -13.28
CA ALA A 139 10.38 1.48 -12.21
C ALA A 139 9.90 0.80 -10.91
N VAL A 140 8.61 0.88 -10.61
CA VAL A 140 8.01 0.16 -9.46
C VAL A 140 8.02 -1.36 -9.69
N GLY A 141 7.67 -1.81 -10.90
CA GLY A 141 7.69 -3.23 -11.26
C GLY A 141 9.10 -3.81 -11.17
N GLU A 142 10.09 -3.14 -11.77
CA GLU A 142 11.50 -3.53 -11.73
C GLU A 142 12.04 -3.55 -10.29
N LEU A 143 11.77 -2.51 -9.51
CA LEU A 143 12.18 -2.43 -8.11
C LEU A 143 11.63 -3.62 -7.30
N LEU A 144 10.34 -3.87 -7.40
CA LEU A 144 9.67 -4.94 -6.66
C LEU A 144 10.22 -6.32 -7.05
N GLY A 145 10.32 -6.58 -8.36
CA GLY A 145 10.86 -7.82 -8.89
C GLY A 145 12.31 -8.05 -8.46
N SER A 146 13.15 -7.00 -8.50
CA SER A 146 14.55 -7.11 -8.08
C SER A 146 14.73 -7.37 -6.57
N LEU A 147 13.87 -6.80 -5.71
CA LEU A 147 13.88 -7.08 -4.27
C LEU A 147 13.43 -8.51 -3.99
N HIS A 148 12.40 -9.00 -4.69
CA HIS A 148 11.95 -10.38 -4.57
C HIS A 148 13.03 -11.36 -5.04
N ALA A 149 13.69 -11.10 -6.18
CA ALA A 149 14.81 -11.91 -6.67
C ALA A 149 15.96 -11.98 -5.66
N ALA A 150 16.30 -10.85 -5.05
CA ALA A 150 17.39 -10.78 -4.07
C ALA A 150 17.10 -11.55 -2.76
N ALA A 151 15.84 -11.79 -2.43
CA ALA A 151 15.41 -12.50 -1.23
C ALA A 151 15.00 -13.96 -1.48
N ALA A 152 14.89 -14.36 -2.73
CA ALA A 152 14.35 -15.65 -3.10
C ALA A 152 15.21 -16.82 -2.61
N GLY A 153 14.59 -17.79 -1.94
CA GLY A 153 15.27 -18.98 -1.41
C GLY A 153 16.21 -18.72 -0.21
N ASP A 154 16.21 -17.50 0.35
CA ASP A 154 17.03 -17.18 1.51
C ASP A 154 16.40 -17.70 2.82
N SER A 155 16.97 -18.77 3.37
CA SER A 155 16.48 -19.39 4.60
C SER A 155 16.68 -18.53 5.86
N ALA A 156 17.61 -17.58 5.85
CA ALA A 156 17.79 -16.67 6.97
C ALA A 156 16.66 -15.62 6.98
N LEU A 157 16.29 -15.10 5.80
CA LEU A 157 15.13 -14.23 5.67
C LEU A 157 13.81 -14.97 5.94
N ASP A 158 13.68 -16.23 5.53
CA ASP A 158 12.51 -17.06 5.88
C ASP A 158 12.33 -17.21 7.39
N ALA A 159 13.43 -17.41 8.13
CA ALA A 159 13.42 -17.47 9.58
C ALA A 159 13.17 -16.09 10.25
N GLU A 160 13.79 -15.01 9.76
CA GLU A 160 13.63 -13.66 10.30
C GLU A 160 12.20 -13.14 10.08
N PHE A 161 11.61 -13.44 8.92
CA PHE A 161 10.26 -13.00 8.55
C PHE A 161 9.20 -14.11 8.62
N ALA A 162 9.31 -15.01 9.62
CA ALA A 162 8.28 -15.95 10.00
C ALA A 162 7.10 -15.21 10.71
N THR A 163 6.52 -14.22 10.00
CA THR A 163 5.50 -13.29 10.49
C THR A 163 4.10 -13.66 10.01
N ASP A 164 3.84 -14.96 9.89
CA ASP A 164 2.59 -15.50 9.34
C ASP A 164 1.35 -14.96 10.04
N ASP A 165 1.35 -14.89 11.36
CA ASP A 165 0.23 -14.37 12.16
C ASP A 165 -0.03 -12.88 11.86
N ASN A 166 1.04 -12.09 11.69
CA ASN A 166 0.94 -10.68 11.37
C ASN A 166 0.37 -10.47 9.96
N PHE A 167 0.90 -11.21 8.97
CA PHE A 167 0.40 -11.15 7.60
C PHE A 167 -1.05 -11.65 7.52
N HIS A 168 -1.39 -12.71 8.23
CA HIS A 168 -2.76 -13.21 8.32
C HIS A 168 -3.71 -12.15 8.88
N ALA A 169 -3.38 -11.53 10.02
CA ALA A 169 -4.21 -10.53 10.68
C ALA A 169 -4.37 -9.23 9.86
N LEU A 170 -3.35 -8.85 9.08
CA LEU A 170 -3.33 -7.58 8.35
C LEU A 170 -3.70 -7.72 6.86
N ARG A 171 -3.63 -8.94 6.27
CA ARG A 171 -3.85 -9.14 4.83
C ARG A 171 -4.83 -10.28 4.52
N ILE A 172 -4.61 -11.47 5.03
CA ILE A 172 -5.46 -12.62 4.69
C ILE A 172 -6.87 -12.43 5.22
N GLU A 173 -7.01 -12.22 6.52
CA GLU A 173 -8.32 -12.09 7.19
C GLU A 173 -9.09 -10.88 6.67
N PRO A 174 -8.58 -9.64 6.68
CA PRO A 174 -9.36 -8.46 6.31
C PRO A 174 -9.64 -8.34 4.80
N TYR A 175 -8.86 -8.99 3.95
CA TYR A 175 -9.03 -8.94 2.49
C TYR A 175 -9.76 -10.19 1.97
N LEU A 176 -9.20 -11.37 2.14
CA LEU A 176 -9.73 -12.57 1.50
C LEU A 176 -10.87 -13.20 2.30
N LEU A 177 -10.67 -13.44 3.60
CA LEU A 177 -11.68 -14.12 4.42
C LEU A 177 -12.89 -13.22 4.73
N ALA A 178 -12.68 -11.94 4.99
CA ALA A 178 -13.79 -11.00 5.14
C ALA A 178 -14.61 -10.85 3.85
N THR A 179 -13.95 -10.88 2.70
CA THR A 179 -14.64 -10.85 1.40
C THR A 179 -15.37 -12.17 1.13
N ALA A 180 -14.81 -13.31 1.54
CA ALA A 180 -15.49 -14.60 1.47
C ALA A 180 -16.79 -14.61 2.28
N ALA A 181 -16.77 -14.05 3.49
CA ALA A 181 -17.95 -13.89 4.33
C ALA A 181 -19.00 -12.96 3.69
N ALA A 182 -18.58 -11.90 3.01
CA ALA A 182 -19.48 -10.98 2.29
C ALA A 182 -20.05 -11.58 0.99
N HIS A 183 -19.36 -12.57 0.39
CA HIS A 183 -19.73 -13.22 -0.87
C HIS A 183 -19.80 -14.75 -0.77
N PRO A 184 -20.84 -15.33 -0.12
CA PRO A 184 -20.93 -16.78 0.11
C PRO A 184 -20.83 -17.63 -1.17
N ALA A 185 -21.30 -17.12 -2.31
CA ALA A 185 -21.21 -17.79 -3.60
C ALA A 185 -19.77 -17.88 -4.18
N LEU A 186 -18.82 -17.15 -3.60
CA LEU A 186 -17.40 -17.13 -3.95
C LEU A 186 -16.51 -17.60 -2.78
N ALA A 187 -17.11 -17.95 -1.62
CA ALA A 187 -16.35 -18.24 -0.40
C ALA A 187 -15.28 -19.31 -0.63
N HIS A 188 -15.65 -20.44 -1.25
CA HIS A 188 -14.71 -21.53 -1.52
C HIS A 188 -13.50 -21.09 -2.39
N VAL A 189 -13.73 -20.22 -3.38
CA VAL A 189 -12.64 -19.70 -4.23
C VAL A 189 -11.74 -18.79 -3.43
N LEU A 190 -12.31 -17.85 -2.65
CA LEU A 190 -11.57 -16.87 -1.87
C LEU A 190 -10.79 -17.52 -0.71
N GLU A 191 -11.38 -18.50 -0.02
CA GLU A 191 -10.70 -19.30 1.00
C GLU A 191 -9.57 -20.15 0.39
N GLY A 192 -9.79 -20.76 -0.78
CA GLY A 192 -8.74 -21.47 -1.50
C GLY A 192 -7.57 -20.58 -1.93
N LEU A 193 -7.84 -19.32 -2.32
CA LEU A 193 -6.80 -18.32 -2.60
C LEU A 193 -6.03 -17.94 -1.33
N ALA A 194 -6.73 -17.73 -0.21
CA ALA A 194 -6.12 -17.46 1.07
C ALA A 194 -5.16 -18.59 1.50
N ASP A 195 -5.65 -19.82 1.47
CA ASP A 195 -4.87 -21.01 1.81
C ASP A 195 -3.64 -21.18 0.93
N ARG A 196 -3.78 -20.98 -0.39
CA ARG A 196 -2.65 -21.06 -1.32
C ARG A 196 -1.62 -19.98 -1.03
N THR A 197 -2.06 -18.73 -0.83
CA THR A 197 -1.16 -17.61 -0.53
C THR A 197 -0.34 -17.90 0.73
N VAL A 198 -0.97 -18.34 1.82
CA VAL A 198 -0.29 -18.63 3.09
C VAL A 198 0.71 -19.81 2.96
N ARG A 199 0.42 -20.81 2.12
CA ARG A 199 1.30 -21.97 1.93
C ARG A 199 2.47 -21.72 0.98
N THR A 200 2.44 -20.65 0.18
CA THR A 200 3.49 -20.34 -0.77
C THR A 200 4.56 -19.48 -0.09
N ARG A 201 5.78 -20.01 0.04
CA ARG A 201 6.91 -19.35 0.73
C ARG A 201 8.11 -19.35 -0.21
N LEU A 202 8.32 -18.26 -0.94
CA LEU A 202 9.34 -18.17 -1.99
C LEU A 202 10.31 -17.01 -1.81
N THR A 203 9.85 -15.88 -1.27
CA THR A 203 10.67 -14.69 -1.14
C THR A 203 10.14 -13.76 -0.04
N LEU A 204 10.90 -12.69 0.26
CA LEU A 204 10.48 -11.66 1.20
C LEU A 204 9.50 -10.68 0.54
N VAL A 205 8.26 -10.71 0.99
CA VAL A 205 7.13 -9.88 0.53
C VAL A 205 7.02 -8.62 1.40
N HIS A 206 6.71 -7.49 0.79
CA HIS A 206 6.42 -6.24 1.51
C HIS A 206 5.03 -6.25 2.16
N GLY A 207 4.05 -6.85 1.49
CA GLY A 207 2.68 -7.05 1.97
C GLY A 207 1.77 -5.82 1.91
N ASP A 208 2.25 -4.62 1.51
CA ASP A 208 1.42 -3.42 1.30
C ASP A 208 1.96 -2.52 0.16
N VAL A 209 2.39 -3.13 -0.94
CA VAL A 209 2.85 -2.38 -2.12
C VAL A 209 1.67 -1.71 -2.80
N SER A 210 1.40 -0.49 -2.40
CA SER A 210 0.31 0.32 -2.98
C SER A 210 0.78 1.75 -3.23
N PRO A 211 0.16 2.48 -4.16
CA PRO A 211 0.58 3.85 -4.48
C PRO A 211 0.58 4.83 -3.29
N LYS A 212 -0.10 4.53 -2.18
CA LYS A 212 -0.03 5.34 -0.95
C LYS A 212 1.31 5.18 -0.22
N ASN A 213 1.97 4.02 -0.39
CA ASN A 213 3.22 3.65 0.25
C ASN A 213 4.42 3.77 -0.71
N ILE A 214 4.23 4.44 -1.84
CA ILE A 214 5.28 4.68 -2.82
C ILE A 214 5.44 6.18 -3.02
N LEU A 215 6.65 6.68 -2.79
CA LEU A 215 7.04 8.02 -3.15
C LEU A 215 7.81 7.99 -4.48
N VAL A 216 7.61 9.01 -5.31
CA VAL A 216 8.26 9.11 -6.62
C VAL A 216 9.49 10.01 -6.51
N GLY A 217 10.64 9.40 -6.26
CA GLY A 217 11.93 10.10 -6.28
C GLY A 217 12.44 10.38 -7.69
N SER A 218 13.44 11.23 -7.79
CA SER A 218 14.06 11.56 -9.09
C SER A 218 14.92 10.43 -9.66
N SER A 219 15.51 9.60 -8.81
CA SER A 219 16.36 8.46 -9.17
C SER A 219 15.60 7.14 -9.19
N ALA A 220 14.74 6.90 -8.20
CA ALA A 220 13.99 5.67 -8.05
C ALA A 220 12.69 5.90 -7.27
N PRO A 221 11.70 4.98 -7.37
CA PRO A 221 10.60 4.91 -6.42
C PRO A 221 11.13 4.56 -5.02
N VAL A 222 10.50 5.12 -3.99
CA VAL A 222 10.83 4.84 -2.58
C VAL A 222 9.66 4.12 -1.93
N LEU A 223 9.91 2.92 -1.41
CA LEU A 223 8.92 2.10 -0.71
C LEU A 223 8.88 2.46 0.78
N LEU A 224 7.68 2.54 1.33
CA LEU A 224 7.38 2.86 2.73
C LEU A 224 6.40 1.85 3.30
N ASP A 225 6.37 1.74 4.64
CA ASP A 225 5.29 1.07 5.38
C ASP A 225 5.24 -0.45 5.16
N ALA A 226 6.40 -1.12 5.29
CA ALA A 226 6.54 -2.57 5.17
C ALA A 226 6.16 -3.32 6.48
N GLU A 227 5.21 -2.82 7.26
CA GLU A 227 4.80 -3.44 8.54
C GLU A 227 4.15 -4.82 8.38
N CYS A 228 3.75 -5.17 7.15
CA CYS A 228 3.18 -6.46 6.78
C CYS A 228 4.22 -7.41 6.16
N ALA A 229 5.51 -7.08 6.26
CA ALA A 229 6.57 -7.88 5.68
C ALA A 229 6.51 -9.33 6.17
N TRP A 230 6.64 -10.24 5.22
CA TRP A 230 6.47 -11.67 5.42
C TRP A 230 7.27 -12.45 4.36
N TYR A 231 7.84 -13.58 4.76
CA TYR A 231 8.45 -14.46 3.77
C TYR A 231 7.38 -15.37 3.18
N GLY A 232 6.97 -15.10 1.94
CA GLY A 232 5.77 -15.69 1.38
C GLY A 232 5.64 -15.68 -0.14
N ASP A 233 4.40 -15.51 -0.62
CA ASP A 233 4.05 -15.54 -2.04
C ASP A 233 4.24 -14.15 -2.69
N PRO A 234 5.25 -13.98 -3.58
CA PRO A 234 5.48 -12.73 -4.29
C PRO A 234 4.31 -12.29 -5.19
N ALA A 235 3.44 -13.22 -5.59
CA ALA A 235 2.25 -12.91 -6.36
C ALA A 235 1.32 -11.94 -5.63
N PHE A 236 1.38 -11.89 -4.28
CA PHE A 236 0.56 -10.97 -3.49
C PHE A 236 0.92 -9.51 -3.77
N ASP A 237 2.18 -9.13 -3.68
CA ASP A 237 2.61 -7.73 -3.88
C ASP A 237 2.35 -7.26 -5.32
N LEU A 238 2.63 -8.12 -6.32
CA LEU A 238 2.35 -7.82 -7.71
C LEU A 238 0.85 -7.56 -7.93
N ALA A 239 0.00 -8.49 -7.51
CA ALA A 239 -1.44 -8.38 -7.68
C ALA A 239 -2.02 -7.20 -6.88
N PHE A 240 -1.48 -6.94 -5.67
CA PHE A 240 -1.92 -5.83 -4.83
C PHE A 240 -1.60 -4.48 -5.48
N CYS A 241 -0.40 -4.28 -6.00
CA CYS A 241 -0.02 -3.04 -6.67
C CYS A 241 -0.83 -2.81 -7.95
N VAL A 242 -0.96 -3.83 -8.80
CA VAL A 242 -1.77 -3.78 -10.03
C VAL A 242 -3.23 -3.46 -9.72
N SER A 243 -3.82 -4.06 -8.67
CA SER A 243 -5.21 -3.79 -8.28
C SER A 243 -5.47 -2.31 -8.03
N HIS A 244 -4.52 -1.60 -7.42
CA HIS A 244 -4.64 -0.18 -7.15
C HIS A 244 -4.57 0.72 -8.39
N LEU A 245 -3.89 0.31 -9.45
CA LEU A 245 -3.90 1.00 -10.73
C LEU A 245 -5.26 0.82 -11.43
N LEU A 246 -5.77 -0.41 -11.45
CA LEU A 246 -7.07 -0.73 -12.03
C LEU A 246 -8.21 0.02 -11.32
N LEU A 247 -8.25 0.02 -9.99
CA LEU A 247 -9.27 0.76 -9.22
C LEU A 247 -9.24 2.26 -9.51
N LYS A 248 -8.06 2.86 -9.71
CA LYS A 248 -7.94 4.29 -10.04
C LYS A 248 -8.46 4.63 -11.42
N SER A 249 -8.49 3.67 -12.37
CA SER A 249 -9.10 3.89 -13.69
C SER A 249 -10.61 4.19 -13.63
N LEU A 250 -11.26 3.86 -12.51
CA LEU A 250 -12.67 4.19 -12.28
C LEU A 250 -12.89 5.65 -11.87
N VAL A 251 -11.91 6.26 -11.18
CA VAL A 251 -12.03 7.61 -10.62
C VAL A 251 -11.27 8.67 -11.40
N VAL A 252 -10.37 8.25 -12.31
CA VAL A 252 -9.62 9.16 -13.21
C VAL A 252 -9.95 8.83 -14.67
N PRO A 253 -11.18 9.10 -15.12
CA PRO A 253 -11.69 8.61 -16.40
C PRO A 253 -10.92 9.13 -17.62
N GLY A 254 -10.30 10.31 -17.52
CA GLY A 254 -9.46 10.88 -18.57
C GLY A 254 -8.14 10.14 -18.82
N HIS A 255 -7.74 9.27 -17.89
CA HIS A 255 -6.43 8.56 -17.93
C HIS A 255 -6.58 7.03 -17.79
N ARG A 256 -7.72 6.48 -18.24
CA ARG A 256 -7.98 5.03 -18.16
C ARG A 256 -6.97 4.22 -18.95
N ALA A 257 -6.68 4.66 -20.17
CA ALA A 257 -5.73 3.99 -21.04
C ALA A 257 -4.32 4.00 -20.45
N GLU A 258 -3.87 5.13 -19.93
CA GLU A 258 -2.56 5.26 -19.31
C GLU A 258 -2.45 4.43 -18.01
N LEU A 259 -3.53 4.32 -17.22
CA LEU A 259 -3.57 3.49 -16.01
C LEU A 259 -3.54 2.00 -16.31
N THR A 260 -4.28 1.55 -17.34
CA THR A 260 -4.22 0.15 -17.79
C THR A 260 -2.87 -0.17 -18.43
N THR A 261 -2.31 0.73 -19.25
CA THR A 261 -0.93 0.59 -19.77
C THR A 261 0.09 0.53 -18.62
N SER A 262 -0.07 1.36 -17.59
CA SER A 262 0.80 1.32 -16.40
C SER A 262 0.72 -0.01 -15.65
N ALA A 263 -0.46 -0.63 -15.60
CA ALA A 263 -0.64 -1.95 -15.00
C ALA A 263 0.09 -3.05 -15.79
N HIS A 264 0.00 -3.03 -17.12
CA HIS A 264 0.74 -3.93 -18.01
C HIS A 264 2.25 -3.76 -17.84
N VAL A 265 2.74 -2.53 -17.97
CA VAL A 265 4.17 -2.24 -17.91
C VAL A 265 4.76 -2.62 -16.53
N LEU A 266 4.04 -2.35 -15.43
CA LEU A 266 4.47 -2.79 -14.10
C LEU A 266 4.63 -4.31 -14.03
N ALA A 267 3.65 -5.06 -14.51
CA ALA A 267 3.68 -6.53 -14.49
C ALA A 267 4.80 -7.07 -15.40
N GLU A 268 5.00 -6.47 -16.58
CA GLU A 268 6.05 -6.85 -17.51
C GLU A 268 7.46 -6.62 -16.95
N GLU A 269 7.73 -5.43 -16.37
CA GLU A 269 9.03 -5.13 -15.79
C GLU A 269 9.31 -5.98 -14.55
N TYR A 270 8.28 -6.27 -13.74
CA TYR A 270 8.38 -7.22 -12.65
C TYR A 270 8.77 -8.62 -13.16
N ALA A 271 8.09 -9.12 -14.18
CA ALA A 271 8.30 -10.46 -14.73
C ALA A 271 9.73 -10.65 -15.28
N ARG A 272 10.37 -9.59 -15.78
CA ARG A 272 11.78 -9.63 -16.24
C ARG A 272 12.79 -9.98 -15.14
N CYS A 273 12.44 -9.72 -13.87
CA CYS A 273 13.28 -10.03 -12.74
C CYS A 273 13.05 -11.45 -12.19
N VAL A 274 12.03 -12.17 -12.66
CA VAL A 274 11.64 -13.47 -12.08
C VAL A 274 12.57 -14.57 -12.59
N ASP A 275 13.42 -15.05 -11.71
CA ASP A 275 14.37 -16.14 -11.96
C ASP A 275 14.30 -17.27 -10.90
N TRP A 276 13.53 -17.10 -9.84
CA TRP A 276 13.41 -18.03 -8.71
C TRP A 276 12.35 -19.11 -8.89
N GLU A 277 11.46 -18.95 -9.88
CA GLU A 277 10.39 -19.89 -10.21
C GLU A 277 9.99 -19.77 -11.70
N PRO A 278 9.26 -20.74 -12.28
CA PRO A 278 8.71 -20.59 -13.62
C PRO A 278 7.73 -19.41 -13.68
N GLN A 279 7.98 -18.43 -14.57
CA GLN A 279 7.11 -17.26 -14.74
C GLN A 279 5.61 -17.61 -14.89
N PRO A 280 5.20 -18.64 -15.66
CA PRO A 280 3.79 -19.00 -15.75
C PRO A 280 3.14 -19.41 -14.42
N ALA A 281 3.93 -19.93 -13.46
CA ALA A 281 3.42 -20.30 -12.15
C ALA A 281 3.11 -19.06 -11.29
N LEU A 282 4.01 -18.08 -11.29
CA LEU A 282 3.78 -16.78 -10.64
C LEU A 282 2.61 -16.04 -11.29
N GLU A 283 2.58 -15.97 -12.63
CA GLU A 283 1.52 -15.30 -13.38
C GLU A 283 0.14 -15.87 -13.05
N ALA A 284 -0.01 -17.20 -13.04
CA ALA A 284 -1.28 -17.84 -12.71
C ALA A 284 -1.72 -17.55 -11.28
N ARG A 285 -0.78 -17.46 -10.30
CA ARG A 285 -1.11 -17.09 -8.92
C ARG A 285 -1.52 -15.63 -8.82
N ALA A 286 -0.75 -14.71 -9.41
CA ALA A 286 -1.05 -13.28 -9.39
C ALA A 286 -2.38 -12.98 -10.13
N ALA A 287 -2.61 -13.56 -11.31
CA ALA A 287 -3.82 -13.38 -12.09
C ALA A 287 -5.08 -13.85 -11.36
N SER A 288 -5.00 -14.96 -10.62
CA SER A 288 -6.15 -15.46 -9.83
C SER A 288 -6.37 -14.64 -8.54
N LEU A 289 -5.31 -14.09 -7.94
CA LEU A 289 -5.39 -13.29 -6.72
C LEU A 289 -5.87 -11.86 -6.99
N LEU A 290 -5.50 -11.28 -8.12
CA LEU A 290 -5.82 -9.89 -8.49
C LEU A 290 -7.33 -9.59 -8.43
N PRO A 291 -8.26 -10.38 -9.01
CA PRO A 291 -9.70 -10.13 -8.87
C PRO A 291 -10.20 -10.23 -7.43
N ALA A 292 -9.64 -11.13 -6.61
CA ALA A 292 -9.98 -11.24 -5.20
C ALA A 292 -9.60 -9.97 -4.43
N LEU A 293 -8.41 -9.43 -4.70
CA LEU A 293 -7.96 -8.18 -4.10
C LEU A 293 -8.79 -6.97 -4.59
N LEU A 294 -9.17 -6.92 -5.86
CA LEU A 294 -10.10 -5.90 -6.38
C LEU A 294 -11.43 -5.92 -5.60
N LEU A 295 -12.01 -7.10 -5.41
CA LEU A 295 -13.27 -7.27 -4.67
C LEU A 295 -13.11 -6.91 -3.20
N ALA A 296 -11.99 -7.30 -2.58
CA ALA A 296 -11.67 -6.99 -1.19
C ALA A 296 -11.53 -5.48 -0.92
N ARG A 297 -11.13 -4.71 -1.94
CA ARG A 297 -11.03 -3.23 -1.83
C ARG A 297 -12.39 -2.52 -1.95
N VAL A 298 -13.47 -3.27 -2.10
CA VAL A 298 -14.86 -2.78 -2.07
C VAL A 298 -15.63 -3.39 -0.90
N ASP A 299 -15.49 -4.70 -0.68
CA ASP A 299 -16.37 -5.45 0.23
C ASP A 299 -15.62 -6.15 1.38
N GLY A 300 -14.29 -6.02 1.46
CA GLY A 300 -13.48 -6.45 2.61
C GLY A 300 -13.49 -5.43 3.75
N LYS A 301 -12.67 -5.65 4.78
CA LYS A 301 -12.58 -4.75 5.95
C LYS A 301 -11.86 -3.42 5.66
N SER A 302 -11.14 -3.31 4.54
CA SER A 302 -10.35 -2.12 4.19
C SER A 302 -10.71 -1.61 2.79
N PRO A 303 -11.94 -1.10 2.56
CA PRO A 303 -12.35 -0.55 1.27
C PRO A 303 -11.53 0.69 0.92
N VAL A 304 -11.34 0.94 -0.40
CA VAL A 304 -10.67 2.16 -0.84
C VAL A 304 -11.59 3.36 -0.68
N GLU A 305 -11.07 4.42 -0.08
CA GLU A 305 -11.85 5.63 0.25
C GLU A 305 -12.29 6.44 -0.98
N TYR A 306 -11.58 6.30 -2.11
CA TYR A 306 -11.86 7.09 -3.32
C TYR A 306 -12.96 6.50 -4.22
N LEU A 307 -13.41 5.26 -4.01
CA LEU A 307 -14.58 4.69 -4.70
C LEU A 307 -15.87 5.06 -3.94
N THR A 308 -16.33 6.28 -4.15
CA THR A 308 -17.50 6.83 -3.42
C THR A 308 -18.83 6.51 -4.08
N GLU A 309 -18.84 6.20 -5.39
CA GLU A 309 -20.05 5.97 -6.15
C GLU A 309 -20.41 4.47 -6.23
N GLU A 310 -21.68 4.13 -5.97
CA GLU A 310 -22.13 2.73 -6.00
C GLU A 310 -21.97 2.08 -7.38
N ARG A 311 -22.13 2.85 -8.47
CA ARG A 311 -21.89 2.34 -9.84
C ARG A 311 -20.43 1.85 -10.03
N GLN A 312 -19.46 2.50 -9.40
CA GLN A 312 -18.03 2.09 -9.44
C GLN A 312 -17.85 0.81 -8.66
N ARG A 313 -18.43 0.69 -7.48
CA ARG A 313 -18.38 -0.53 -6.66
C ARG A 313 -19.07 -1.69 -7.35
N LEU A 314 -20.24 -1.46 -7.96
CA LEU A 314 -20.94 -2.47 -8.75
C LEU A 314 -20.13 -2.95 -9.93
N PHE A 315 -19.43 -2.05 -10.62
CA PHE A 315 -18.49 -2.42 -11.68
C PHE A 315 -17.41 -3.37 -11.17
N VAL A 316 -16.75 -3.03 -10.06
CA VAL A 316 -15.72 -3.89 -9.43
C VAL A 316 -16.30 -5.26 -9.11
N ARG A 317 -17.46 -5.32 -8.43
CA ARG A 317 -18.13 -6.59 -8.09
C ARG A 317 -18.42 -7.43 -9.31
N THR A 318 -18.93 -6.82 -10.39
CA THR A 318 -19.29 -7.53 -11.62
C THR A 318 -18.06 -8.14 -12.29
N VAL A 319 -17.02 -7.33 -12.51
CA VAL A 319 -15.81 -7.77 -13.22
C VAL A 319 -15.02 -8.77 -12.38
N ALA A 320 -14.80 -8.47 -11.10
CA ALA A 320 -14.05 -9.35 -10.21
C ALA A 320 -14.75 -10.71 -10.02
N THR A 321 -16.08 -10.73 -9.86
CA THR A 321 -16.84 -11.98 -9.76
C THR A 321 -16.73 -12.83 -11.03
N ALA A 322 -16.79 -12.21 -12.21
CA ALA A 322 -16.63 -12.93 -13.47
C ALA A 322 -15.24 -13.59 -13.58
N LEU A 323 -14.19 -12.82 -13.24
CA LEU A 323 -12.80 -13.31 -13.27
C LEU A 323 -12.50 -14.37 -12.19
N LEU A 324 -13.13 -14.28 -11.01
CA LEU A 324 -13.00 -15.31 -9.97
C LEU A 324 -13.67 -16.63 -10.37
N ARG A 325 -14.74 -16.58 -11.17
CA ARG A 325 -15.44 -17.79 -11.69
C ARG A 325 -14.76 -18.40 -12.91
N ALA A 326 -14.08 -17.59 -13.71
CA ALA A 326 -13.33 -17.99 -14.89
C ALA A 326 -11.95 -17.31 -14.86
N PRO A 327 -10.98 -17.86 -14.11
CA PRO A 327 -9.68 -17.26 -13.93
C PRO A 327 -8.92 -17.07 -15.25
N ALA A 328 -8.38 -15.89 -15.44
CA ALA A 328 -7.48 -15.57 -16.53
C ALA A 328 -6.09 -16.19 -16.29
N PRO A 329 -5.34 -16.59 -17.34
CA PRO A 329 -4.04 -17.24 -17.18
C PRO A 329 -2.92 -16.29 -16.72
N THR A 330 -2.99 -15.01 -17.11
CA THR A 330 -1.94 -14.02 -16.83
C THR A 330 -2.51 -12.73 -16.23
N VAL A 331 -1.66 -11.94 -15.58
CA VAL A 331 -2.03 -10.59 -15.09
C VAL A 331 -2.45 -9.69 -16.26
N ALA A 332 -1.77 -9.82 -17.41
CA ALA A 332 -2.12 -9.08 -18.62
C ALA A 332 -3.56 -9.36 -19.05
N ASP A 333 -3.99 -10.64 -19.09
CA ASP A 333 -5.36 -11.00 -19.46
C ASP A 333 -6.40 -10.43 -18.49
N VAL A 334 -6.09 -10.33 -17.20
CA VAL A 334 -6.97 -9.67 -16.20
C VAL A 334 -7.08 -8.19 -16.50
N VAL A 335 -5.97 -7.51 -16.82
CA VAL A 335 -5.94 -6.08 -17.15
C VAL A 335 -6.74 -5.82 -18.43
N ASP A 336 -6.59 -6.68 -19.46
CA ASP A 336 -7.34 -6.58 -20.73
C ASP A 336 -8.84 -6.78 -20.51
N ALA A 337 -9.23 -7.77 -19.72
CA ALA A 337 -10.64 -8.00 -19.37
C ALA A 337 -11.25 -6.81 -18.63
N TRP A 338 -10.48 -6.21 -17.70
CA TRP A 338 -10.89 -4.98 -17.02
C TRP A 338 -11.06 -3.81 -17.99
N ALA A 339 -10.09 -3.58 -18.89
CA ALA A 339 -10.13 -2.51 -19.88
C ALA A 339 -11.31 -2.67 -20.86
N ALA A 340 -11.58 -3.89 -21.30
CA ALA A 340 -12.72 -4.21 -22.15
C ALA A 340 -14.05 -3.91 -21.45
N ALA A 341 -14.20 -4.30 -20.18
CA ALA A 341 -15.39 -4.03 -19.38
C ALA A 341 -15.58 -2.52 -19.16
N LEU A 342 -14.50 -1.76 -18.91
CA LEU A 342 -14.54 -0.28 -18.81
C LEU A 342 -15.05 0.36 -20.10
N SER A 343 -14.59 -0.13 -21.25
CA SER A 343 -14.97 0.39 -22.55
C SER A 343 -16.44 0.10 -22.87
N ALA A 344 -16.95 -1.06 -22.45
CA ALA A 344 -18.37 -1.44 -22.61
C ALA A 344 -19.32 -0.66 -21.67
N SER A 345 -18.80 -0.09 -20.59
CA SER A 345 -19.59 0.60 -19.55
C SER A 345 -19.82 2.05 -19.89
N THR A 346 -20.84 2.35 -20.71
CA THR A 346 -21.17 3.69 -21.25
C THR A 346 -21.51 4.77 -20.19
N GLY A 347 -21.69 4.40 -18.93
CA GLY A 347 -22.10 5.30 -17.82
C GLY A 347 -21.00 5.75 -16.85
N LEU A 348 -19.85 5.10 -16.82
CA LEU A 348 -18.79 5.34 -15.82
C LEU A 348 -17.93 6.61 -16.08
N GLY A 349 -18.15 7.32 -17.19
CA GLY A 349 -17.30 8.43 -17.64
C GLY A 349 -17.90 9.84 -17.56
N LYS A 350 -19.15 10.02 -17.12
CA LYS A 350 -19.71 11.35 -16.96
C LYS A 350 -19.40 11.86 -15.55
N ALA A 351 -18.30 12.60 -15.42
CA ALA A 351 -18.10 13.46 -14.26
C ALA A 351 -19.34 14.37 -14.14
N ARG A 352 -19.97 14.38 -12.98
CA ARG A 352 -20.96 15.39 -12.65
C ARG A 352 -20.23 16.74 -12.70
N PRO A 353 -20.64 17.72 -13.54
CA PRO A 353 -20.04 19.04 -13.51
C PRO A 353 -20.16 19.56 -12.07
N ALA A 354 -19.07 20.09 -11.53
CA ALA A 354 -19.11 20.83 -10.27
C ALA A 354 -20.20 21.90 -10.44
N GLY A 355 -21.26 21.80 -9.64
CA GLY A 355 -22.35 22.77 -9.66
C GLY A 355 -21.76 24.16 -9.41
N PRO A 356 -22.29 25.23 -10.03
CA PRO A 356 -21.80 26.58 -9.82
C PRO A 356 -21.86 26.89 -8.32
N ASP A 357 -20.73 27.30 -7.79
CA ASP A 357 -20.61 27.90 -6.45
C ASP A 357 -21.60 29.08 -6.39
N ARG A 358 -22.72 28.88 -5.72
CA ARG A 358 -23.66 29.95 -5.47
C ARG A 358 -23.08 30.83 -4.38
N GLY A 359 -22.21 31.75 -4.80
CA GLY A 359 -21.87 32.90 -4.00
C GLY A 359 -23.13 33.60 -3.51
N GLU A 360 -23.48 33.40 -2.27
CA GLU A 360 -24.48 34.24 -1.59
C GLU A 360 -23.84 35.61 -1.33
N THR A 361 -24.06 36.50 -2.30
CA THR A 361 -24.03 37.94 -2.04
C THR A 361 -25.28 38.27 -1.22
N ARG A 362 -25.14 38.58 0.04
CA ARG A 362 -26.11 39.34 0.79
C ARG A 362 -25.45 40.61 1.35
N ALA A 363 -26.11 41.69 0.95
CA ALA A 363 -25.93 43.03 1.46
C ALA A 363 -26.22 43.17 2.97
#